data_7736cb11f8498316c27faa9cd363d988
#
_entry.id   7736cb11f8498316c27faa9cd363d988
#
_cell.length_a   1.000
_cell.length_b   1.000
_cell.length_c   1.000
_cell.angle_alpha   90.00
_cell.angle_beta   90.00
_cell.angle_gamma   90.00
#
_symmetry.space_group_name_H-M   'P 1'
#
loop_
_entity.id
_entity.type
_entity.pdbx_description
1 polymer ?
#
loop_
_entity_poly.entity_id
_entity_poly.type
_entity_poly.pdbx_seq_one_letter_code
_entity_poly.pdbx_strand_id
1 'polypeptide(L)'
;LLARISRAKDEMITPDDMEREAKGDFNQKKIAAVYREYQAALKRNNALDFDDLLVKTVDLFEKCQDVLEAYQERFRYIMVDEYQDTNTVQFKFVSLLAARYGNLCVVGDDDQSIYKFRGANIGNILGFERVFPDARVIRLEQNYRSTKNILNAANEVIANNTARKPKRLWTENAEGEKIHFRQFMNEFEEAEYVIGDIAKKKREHLADYRECAILYRTNAQSRLFEEKCLKANIPYKIVGGINFYARKEIKDLLCYLKTIDNSADDLAVRRILNVPKRGIGATTVGRVQDYADYMNVSFYDALRVAEEVPAIGRSLSKIEGFVTFIQSLKSKAQAYSVTELLEEVIDLTGYVDELKAEDTEESRARIENIDELISKTVSYEEVMKAEGREATLSGFLEEIALIADIDTVDPAQDYVLLMTLHSAKGLEFPYVYLAGMEDGMFPSSMCVFSDDPTDMEEERRLCYVGITRAMKELTLT
;
A
#
# COMPACT_ATOMS: atom_id res chain seq x y z
N LEU A 1 -13.03 9.15 -7.65
CA LEU A 1 -13.39 10.53 -7.92
C LEU A 1 -12.51 11.53 -7.17
N LEU A 2 -12.36 11.38 -5.84
CA LEU A 2 -11.47 12.24 -5.04
C LEU A 2 -10.01 12.20 -5.54
N ALA A 3 -9.48 11.03 -5.83
CA ALA A 3 -8.13 10.88 -6.38
C ALA A 3 -7.93 11.62 -7.71
N ARG A 4 -8.97 11.66 -8.58
CA ARG A 4 -8.91 12.44 -9.83
C ARG A 4 -8.94 13.94 -9.58
N ILE A 5 -9.68 14.39 -8.55
CA ILE A 5 -9.69 15.80 -8.14
C ILE A 5 -8.33 16.20 -7.54
N SER A 6 -7.78 15.36 -6.67
CA SER A 6 -6.45 15.56 -6.08
C SER A 6 -5.37 15.67 -7.16
N ARG A 7 -5.35 14.72 -8.10
CA ARG A 7 -4.42 14.76 -9.23
C ARG A 7 -4.57 16.03 -10.08
N ALA A 8 -5.81 16.46 -10.35
CA ALA A 8 -6.05 17.71 -11.08
C ALA A 8 -5.49 18.93 -10.32
N LYS A 9 -5.64 18.95 -9.00
CA LYS A 9 -5.02 19.98 -8.14
C LYS A 9 -3.51 19.96 -8.19
N ASP A 10 -2.89 18.78 -8.13
CA ASP A 10 -1.44 18.60 -8.25
C ASP A 10 -0.87 19.12 -9.58
N GLU A 11 -1.66 19.02 -10.65
CA GLU A 11 -1.34 19.53 -11.99
C GLU A 11 -1.79 20.98 -12.21
N MET A 12 -2.38 21.64 -11.19
CA MET A 12 -2.98 22.98 -11.24
C MET A 12 -4.14 23.11 -12.27
N ILE A 13 -4.83 22.01 -12.55
CA ILE A 13 -6.01 21.98 -13.43
C ILE A 13 -7.23 22.40 -12.61
N THR A 14 -7.84 23.52 -12.98
CA THR A 14 -9.08 23.98 -12.36
C THR A 14 -10.29 23.19 -12.85
N PRO A 15 -11.46 23.26 -12.15
CA PRO A 15 -12.70 22.67 -12.66
C PRO A 15 -13.08 23.16 -14.06
N ASP A 16 -12.79 24.43 -14.37
CA ASP A 16 -13.09 25.02 -15.68
C ASP A 16 -12.12 24.54 -16.77
N ASP A 17 -10.85 24.32 -16.43
CA ASP A 17 -9.87 23.70 -17.32
C ASP A 17 -10.26 22.27 -17.64
N MET A 18 -10.59 21.47 -16.62
CA MET A 18 -11.02 20.08 -16.78
C MET A 18 -12.29 19.98 -17.66
N GLU A 19 -13.25 20.90 -17.51
CA GLU A 19 -14.44 20.92 -18.35
C GLU A 19 -14.11 21.26 -19.80
N ARG A 20 -13.19 22.21 -20.04
CA ARG A 20 -12.72 22.56 -21.39
C ARG A 20 -11.99 21.42 -22.08
N GLU A 21 -11.16 20.71 -21.34
CA GLU A 21 -10.37 19.57 -21.86
C GLU A 21 -11.22 18.33 -22.13
N ALA A 22 -12.39 18.22 -21.51
CA ALA A 22 -13.29 17.09 -21.65
C ALA A 22 -13.80 16.87 -23.08
N LYS A 23 -13.71 17.88 -23.98
CA LYS A 23 -13.98 17.81 -25.44
C LYS A 23 -15.19 16.95 -25.86
N GLY A 24 -16.23 16.88 -25.01
CA GLY A 24 -17.45 16.10 -25.30
C GLY A 24 -17.54 14.78 -24.51
N ASP A 25 -16.51 14.35 -23.82
CA ASP A 25 -16.58 13.21 -22.91
C ASP A 25 -17.53 13.51 -21.74
N PHE A 26 -18.65 12.79 -21.73
CA PHE A 26 -19.68 12.97 -20.69
C PHE A 26 -19.15 12.65 -19.27
N ASN A 27 -18.32 11.64 -19.13
CA ASN A 27 -17.78 11.24 -17.83
C ASN A 27 -16.81 12.28 -17.29
N GLN A 28 -15.93 12.81 -18.13
CA GLN A 28 -15.01 13.89 -17.72
C GLN A 28 -15.75 15.17 -17.36
N LYS A 29 -16.79 15.56 -18.12
CA LYS A 29 -17.66 16.69 -17.76
C LYS A 29 -18.33 16.49 -16.40
N LYS A 30 -18.80 15.29 -16.11
CA LYS A 30 -19.41 14.96 -14.83
C LYS A 30 -18.40 15.08 -13.68
N ILE A 31 -17.17 14.65 -13.89
CA ILE A 31 -16.08 14.80 -12.90
C ILE A 31 -15.78 16.28 -12.68
N ALA A 32 -15.67 17.09 -13.72
CA ALA A 32 -15.45 18.53 -13.62
C ALA A 32 -16.58 19.23 -12.84
N ALA A 33 -17.84 18.86 -13.08
CA ALA A 33 -19.00 19.38 -12.35
C ALA A 33 -18.94 19.02 -10.85
N VAL A 34 -18.58 17.78 -10.51
CA VAL A 34 -18.41 17.36 -9.11
C VAL A 34 -17.22 18.08 -8.47
N TYR A 35 -16.12 18.26 -9.18
CA TYR A 35 -14.96 19.02 -8.69
C TYR A 35 -15.35 20.46 -8.36
N ARG A 36 -16.13 21.12 -9.24
CA ARG A 36 -16.64 22.48 -9.00
C ARG A 36 -17.50 22.55 -7.75
N GLU A 37 -18.44 21.60 -7.57
CA GLU A 37 -19.30 21.55 -6.39
C GLU A 37 -18.50 21.21 -5.12
N TYR A 38 -17.50 20.33 -5.20
CA TYR A 38 -16.58 20.03 -4.11
C TYR A 38 -15.85 21.28 -3.63
N GLN A 39 -15.26 22.07 -4.54
CA GLN A 39 -14.60 23.33 -4.19
C GLN A 39 -15.58 24.37 -3.63
N ALA A 40 -16.80 24.43 -4.16
CA ALA A 40 -17.84 25.30 -3.64
C ALA A 40 -18.26 24.89 -2.22
N ALA A 41 -18.34 23.59 -1.95
CA ALA A 41 -18.64 23.05 -0.63
C ALA A 41 -17.53 23.35 0.40
N LEU A 42 -16.27 23.17 0.03
CA LEU A 42 -15.13 23.55 0.87
C LEU A 42 -15.19 25.04 1.23
N LYS A 43 -15.43 25.89 0.23
CA LYS A 43 -15.55 27.35 0.44
C LYS A 43 -16.73 27.72 1.35
N ARG A 44 -17.92 27.09 1.18
CA ARG A 44 -19.08 27.32 2.05
C ARG A 44 -18.81 26.94 3.51
N ASN A 45 -18.03 25.87 3.71
CA ASN A 45 -17.67 25.37 5.03
C ASN A 45 -16.42 26.05 5.63
N ASN A 46 -15.85 27.07 4.96
CA ASN A 46 -14.58 27.72 5.34
C ASN A 46 -13.48 26.70 5.63
N ALA A 47 -13.36 25.68 4.75
CA ALA A 47 -12.44 24.55 4.86
C ALA A 47 -11.53 24.46 3.64
N LEU A 48 -10.38 23.82 3.83
CA LEU A 48 -9.41 23.45 2.79
C LEU A 48 -9.13 21.95 2.93
N ASP A 49 -8.88 21.29 1.84
CA ASP A 49 -8.23 19.98 1.87
C ASP A 49 -6.70 20.13 1.82
N PHE A 50 -5.97 19.01 1.90
CA PHE A 50 -4.50 19.06 1.90
C PHE A 50 -3.92 19.64 0.61
N ASP A 51 -4.51 19.34 -0.54
CA ASP A 51 -4.06 19.86 -1.84
C ASP A 51 -4.28 21.37 -1.92
N ASP A 52 -5.39 21.85 -1.38
CA ASP A 52 -5.69 23.30 -1.32
C ASP A 52 -4.65 24.10 -0.53
N LEU A 53 -3.95 23.51 0.45
CA LEU A 53 -2.90 24.19 1.19
C LEU A 53 -1.80 24.72 0.25
N LEU A 54 -1.46 23.95 -0.76
CA LEU A 54 -0.47 24.34 -1.77
C LEU A 54 -1.11 25.18 -2.88
N VAL A 55 -2.21 24.73 -3.48
CA VAL A 55 -2.86 25.41 -4.61
C VAL A 55 -3.29 26.83 -4.19
N LYS A 56 -3.91 26.99 -3.02
CA LYS A 56 -4.35 28.31 -2.55
C LYS A 56 -3.19 29.21 -2.13
N THR A 57 -2.09 28.64 -1.68
CA THR A 57 -0.87 29.42 -1.41
C THR A 57 -0.26 29.94 -2.72
N VAL A 58 -0.20 29.13 -3.76
CA VAL A 58 0.22 29.57 -5.10
C VAL A 58 -0.71 30.64 -5.63
N ASP A 59 -2.03 30.43 -5.57
CA ASP A 59 -3.06 31.43 -5.94
C ASP A 59 -2.85 32.76 -5.20
N LEU A 60 -2.55 32.70 -3.89
CA LEU A 60 -2.32 33.89 -3.06
C LEU A 60 -1.07 34.65 -3.53
N PHE A 61 0.02 33.94 -3.78
CA PHE A 61 1.27 34.55 -4.25
C PHE A 61 1.16 35.17 -5.64
N GLU A 62 0.35 34.58 -6.53
CA GLU A 62 0.11 35.13 -7.88
C GLU A 62 -0.80 36.38 -7.85
N LYS A 63 -1.75 36.44 -6.89
CA LYS A 63 -2.76 37.52 -6.84
C LYS A 63 -2.39 38.66 -5.90
N CYS A 64 -1.56 38.40 -4.88
CA CYS A 64 -1.20 39.35 -3.83
C CYS A 64 0.33 39.50 -3.81
N GLN A 65 0.82 40.43 -4.62
CA GLN A 65 2.24 40.67 -4.79
C GLN A 65 2.94 41.10 -3.47
N ASP A 66 2.30 41.89 -2.64
CA ASP A 66 2.78 42.31 -1.33
C ASP A 66 3.02 41.13 -0.38
N VAL A 67 2.15 40.13 -0.42
CA VAL A 67 2.29 38.91 0.37
C VAL A 67 3.50 38.10 -0.16
N LEU A 68 3.60 37.91 -1.47
CA LEU A 68 4.74 37.20 -2.09
C LEU A 68 6.06 37.89 -1.72
N GLU A 69 6.15 39.18 -1.86
CA GLU A 69 7.36 39.96 -1.52
C GLU A 69 7.75 39.82 -0.04
N ALA A 70 6.78 39.85 0.88
CA ALA A 70 7.03 39.63 2.30
C ALA A 70 7.65 38.23 2.57
N TYR A 71 7.16 37.20 1.90
CA TYR A 71 7.71 35.84 2.04
C TYR A 71 9.06 35.68 1.34
N GLN A 72 9.29 36.32 0.17
CA GLN A 72 10.59 36.35 -0.50
C GLN A 72 11.65 37.04 0.36
N GLU A 73 11.30 38.13 1.06
CA GLU A 73 12.21 38.79 2.00
C GLU A 73 12.52 37.90 3.23
N ARG A 74 11.55 37.14 3.69
CA ARG A 74 11.71 36.21 4.81
C ARG A 74 12.58 35.01 4.45
N PHE A 75 12.40 34.43 3.24
CA PHE A 75 13.07 33.21 2.77
C PHE A 75 14.04 33.54 1.63
N ARG A 76 15.17 34.14 1.98
CA ARG A 76 16.20 34.55 1.00
C ARG A 76 17.05 33.40 0.48
N TYR A 77 17.09 32.29 1.17
CA TYR A 77 17.76 31.05 0.78
C TYR A 77 16.78 29.91 0.90
N ILE A 78 16.61 29.14 -0.17
CA ILE A 78 15.65 28.04 -0.25
C ILE A 78 16.44 26.79 -0.62
N MET A 79 16.25 25.73 0.15
CA MET A 79 16.81 24.40 -0.11
C MET A 79 15.68 23.40 -0.18
N VAL A 80 15.67 22.57 -1.24
CA VAL A 80 14.68 21.52 -1.46
C VAL A 80 15.41 20.22 -1.65
N ASP A 81 15.12 19.26 -0.77
CA ASP A 81 15.61 17.89 -0.88
C ASP A 81 14.60 17.00 -1.59
N GLU A 82 15.04 15.83 -2.09
CA GLU A 82 14.22 14.85 -2.83
C GLU A 82 13.42 15.51 -3.98
N TYR A 83 14.04 16.45 -4.69
CA TYR A 83 13.37 17.31 -5.66
C TYR A 83 12.70 16.55 -6.81
N GLN A 84 13.16 15.35 -7.15
CA GLN A 84 12.55 14.47 -8.14
C GLN A 84 11.14 13.99 -7.78
N ASP A 85 10.74 14.10 -6.51
CA ASP A 85 9.42 13.70 -6.03
C ASP A 85 8.42 14.85 -5.97
N THR A 86 8.82 16.05 -6.41
CA THR A 86 7.94 17.22 -6.41
C THR A 86 6.89 17.15 -7.52
N ASN A 87 5.65 17.59 -7.20
CA ASN A 87 4.59 17.79 -8.18
C ASN A 87 4.64 19.20 -8.81
N THR A 88 3.75 19.47 -9.76
CA THR A 88 3.72 20.76 -10.49
C THR A 88 3.41 21.95 -9.58
N VAL A 89 2.51 21.78 -8.60
CA VAL A 89 2.16 22.85 -7.64
C VAL A 89 3.36 23.18 -6.75
N GLN A 90 4.05 22.18 -6.23
CA GLN A 90 5.25 22.34 -5.40
C GLN A 90 6.38 23.04 -6.17
N PHE A 91 6.59 22.63 -7.44
CA PHE A 91 7.52 23.30 -8.33
C PHE A 91 7.18 24.80 -8.49
N LYS A 92 5.90 25.12 -8.76
CA LYS A 92 5.44 26.50 -8.94
C LYS A 92 5.60 27.32 -7.66
N PHE A 93 5.25 26.75 -6.52
CA PHE A 93 5.40 27.37 -5.20
C PHE A 93 6.85 27.74 -4.92
N VAL A 94 7.80 26.81 -5.11
CA VAL A 94 9.23 27.06 -4.93
C VAL A 94 9.75 28.11 -5.90
N SER A 95 9.32 28.04 -7.17
CA SER A 95 9.74 28.98 -8.21
C SER A 95 9.32 30.42 -7.89
N LEU A 96 8.08 30.63 -7.41
CA LEU A 96 7.60 31.95 -6.99
C LEU A 96 8.40 32.51 -5.82
N LEU A 97 8.67 31.69 -4.81
CA LEU A 97 9.47 32.13 -3.67
C LEU A 97 10.90 32.46 -4.04
N ALA A 98 11.52 31.68 -4.91
CA ALA A 98 12.93 31.86 -5.31
C ALA A 98 13.14 33.01 -6.30
N ALA A 99 12.09 33.48 -6.98
CA ALA A 99 12.19 34.38 -8.13
C ALA A 99 12.94 35.68 -7.86
N ARG A 100 12.85 36.23 -6.62
CA ARG A 100 13.47 37.52 -6.28
C ARG A 100 14.98 37.42 -6.11
N TYR A 101 15.47 36.42 -5.40
CA TYR A 101 16.88 36.32 -5.02
C TYR A 101 17.66 35.27 -5.81
N GLY A 102 16.98 34.32 -6.44
CA GLY A 102 17.62 33.23 -7.16
C GLY A 102 18.45 32.28 -6.30
N ASN A 103 18.42 32.43 -4.95
CA ASN A 103 19.17 31.59 -4.02
C ASN A 103 18.43 30.26 -3.77
N LEU A 104 18.30 29.46 -4.81
CA LEU A 104 17.64 28.16 -4.77
C LEU A 104 18.67 27.04 -4.93
N CYS A 105 18.71 26.12 -3.98
CA CYS A 105 19.45 24.89 -4.07
C CYS A 105 18.46 23.72 -4.05
N VAL A 106 18.48 22.88 -5.06
CA VAL A 106 17.70 21.63 -5.10
C VAL A 106 18.63 20.43 -5.09
N VAL A 107 18.28 19.42 -4.32
CA VAL A 107 19.00 18.15 -4.27
C VAL A 107 18.03 17.06 -4.66
N GLY A 108 18.48 16.12 -5.48
CA GLY A 108 17.64 15.02 -5.91
C GLY A 108 18.35 14.05 -6.84
N ASP A 109 17.74 12.90 -7.03
CA ASP A 109 18.20 11.83 -7.89
C ASP A 109 17.06 11.37 -8.80
N ASP A 110 17.12 11.73 -10.08
CA ASP A 110 16.13 11.34 -11.09
C ASP A 110 15.97 9.81 -11.21
N ASP A 111 17.02 9.03 -10.91
CA ASP A 111 16.95 7.57 -10.87
C ASP A 111 16.20 7.02 -9.63
N GLN A 112 15.85 7.87 -8.68
CA GLN A 112 15.03 7.53 -7.50
C GLN A 112 13.63 8.17 -7.52
N SER A 113 13.17 8.68 -8.67
CA SER A 113 11.81 9.18 -8.87
C SER A 113 10.83 8.00 -9.00
N ILE A 114 10.16 7.65 -7.90
CA ILE A 114 9.29 6.46 -7.78
C ILE A 114 7.88 6.79 -7.25
N TYR A 115 7.48 8.06 -7.23
CA TYR A 115 6.19 8.51 -6.70
C TYR A 115 5.29 9.18 -7.76
N LYS A 116 5.40 8.77 -9.05
CA LYS A 116 4.51 9.22 -10.15
C LYS A 116 3.04 9.00 -9.79
N PHE A 117 2.72 7.88 -9.15
CA PHE A 117 1.37 7.55 -8.68
C PHE A 117 0.82 8.52 -7.60
N ARG A 118 1.71 9.27 -6.90
CA ARG A 118 1.36 10.35 -5.96
C ARG A 118 1.48 11.74 -6.57
N GLY A 119 1.52 11.85 -7.89
CA GLY A 119 1.60 13.14 -8.59
C GLY A 119 3.00 13.70 -8.78
N ALA A 120 4.07 12.98 -8.38
CA ALA A 120 5.44 13.42 -8.65
C ALA A 120 5.70 13.55 -10.15
N ASN A 121 6.39 14.63 -10.52
CA ASN A 121 6.72 14.93 -11.90
C ASN A 121 8.25 14.99 -12.09
N ILE A 122 8.80 13.90 -12.62
CA ILE A 122 10.24 13.80 -12.90
C ILE A 122 10.72 14.93 -13.85
N GLY A 123 9.83 15.49 -14.65
CA GLY A 123 10.12 16.63 -15.52
C GLY A 123 10.64 17.86 -14.77
N ASN A 124 10.30 18.01 -13.48
CA ASN A 124 10.76 19.12 -12.66
C ASN A 124 12.28 19.09 -12.47
N ILE A 125 12.86 17.92 -12.16
CA ILE A 125 14.32 17.79 -12.00
C ILE A 125 15.06 17.70 -13.35
N LEU A 126 14.49 16.97 -14.31
CA LEU A 126 15.10 16.84 -15.65
C LEU A 126 15.11 18.17 -16.40
N GLY A 127 14.07 18.98 -16.25
CA GLY A 127 13.89 20.29 -16.88
C GLY A 127 14.43 21.48 -16.08
N PHE A 128 15.05 21.27 -14.93
CA PHE A 128 15.43 22.33 -14.01
C PHE A 128 16.29 23.43 -14.65
N GLU A 129 17.32 23.04 -15.41
CA GLU A 129 18.23 23.97 -16.09
C GLU A 129 17.55 24.78 -17.21
N ARG A 130 16.39 24.34 -17.72
CA ARG A 130 15.61 25.10 -18.70
C ARG A 130 14.87 26.26 -18.03
N VAL A 131 14.45 26.07 -16.77
CA VAL A 131 13.72 27.09 -16.00
C VAL A 131 14.72 28.00 -15.29
N PHE A 132 15.85 27.47 -14.85
CA PHE A 132 16.93 28.20 -14.17
C PHE A 132 18.23 28.07 -14.96
N PRO A 133 18.41 28.87 -16.06
CA PRO A 133 19.53 28.72 -16.97
C PRO A 133 20.91 28.97 -16.34
N ASP A 134 20.97 29.78 -15.28
CA ASP A 134 22.19 30.09 -14.54
C ASP A 134 22.51 29.06 -13.44
N ALA A 135 21.75 28.00 -13.34
CA ALA A 135 21.94 26.99 -12.30
C ALA A 135 23.26 26.23 -12.53
N ARG A 136 24.03 26.09 -11.45
CA ARG A 136 25.22 25.25 -11.43
C ARG A 136 24.88 23.84 -11.04
N VAL A 137 25.02 22.88 -11.91
CA VAL A 137 24.83 21.46 -11.64
C VAL A 137 26.08 20.84 -11.04
N ILE A 138 25.95 20.22 -9.88
CA ILE A 138 27.02 19.46 -9.22
C ILE A 138 26.54 18.02 -9.11
N ARG A 139 27.33 17.06 -9.63
CA ARG A 139 27.03 15.63 -9.59
C ARG A 139 27.74 14.99 -8.42
N LEU A 140 26.99 14.32 -7.55
CA LEU A 140 27.51 13.56 -6.43
C LEU A 140 27.50 12.07 -6.83
N GLU A 141 28.58 11.63 -7.50
CA GLU A 141 28.66 10.27 -8.06
C GLU A 141 29.36 9.27 -7.12
N GLN A 142 30.07 9.76 -6.09
CA GLN A 142 30.69 8.89 -5.11
C GLN A 142 29.65 8.38 -4.12
N ASN A 143 29.52 7.05 -4.03
CA ASN A 143 28.66 6.36 -3.08
C ASN A 143 29.52 5.82 -1.92
N TYR A 144 29.00 5.96 -0.70
CA TYR A 144 29.69 5.55 0.53
C TYR A 144 28.99 4.37 1.22
N ARG A 145 27.86 3.92 0.70
CA ARG A 145 26.98 2.90 1.27
C ARG A 145 27.37 1.50 0.82
N SER A 146 27.31 1.27 -0.46
CA SER A 146 27.28 -0.05 -1.08
C SER A 146 28.68 -0.51 -1.54
N THR A 147 28.85 -1.83 -1.66
CA THR A 147 30.02 -2.44 -2.30
C THR A 147 30.01 -2.21 -3.82
N LYS A 148 31.16 -2.42 -4.50
CA LYS A 148 31.28 -2.23 -5.96
C LYS A 148 30.34 -3.13 -6.75
N ASN A 149 30.19 -4.40 -6.33
CA ASN A 149 29.32 -5.35 -7.03
C ASN A 149 27.85 -4.90 -7.00
N ILE A 150 27.36 -4.40 -5.87
CA ILE A 150 26.00 -3.87 -5.74
C ILE A 150 25.81 -2.64 -6.64
N LEU A 151 26.76 -1.68 -6.61
CA LEU A 151 26.66 -0.48 -7.45
C LEU A 151 26.76 -0.79 -8.94
N ASN A 152 27.58 -1.74 -9.34
CA ASN A 152 27.66 -2.16 -10.74
C ASN A 152 26.30 -2.73 -11.21
N ALA A 153 25.66 -3.60 -10.41
CA ALA A 153 24.34 -4.12 -10.74
C ALA A 153 23.30 -2.99 -10.84
N ALA A 154 23.28 -2.05 -9.89
CA ALA A 154 22.39 -0.89 -9.94
C ALA A 154 22.61 -0.03 -11.18
N ASN A 155 23.86 0.28 -11.51
CA ASN A 155 24.21 1.07 -12.71
C ASN A 155 23.77 0.37 -14.00
N GLU A 156 23.93 -0.95 -14.12
CA GLU A 156 23.52 -1.71 -15.31
C GLU A 156 22.01 -1.75 -15.46
N VAL A 157 21.27 -1.92 -14.37
CA VAL A 157 19.81 -1.89 -14.39
C VAL A 157 19.31 -0.52 -14.86
N ILE A 158 19.77 0.56 -14.24
CA ILE A 158 19.23 1.90 -14.51
C ILE A 158 19.70 2.48 -15.85
N ALA A 159 20.79 1.98 -16.42
CA ALA A 159 21.28 2.39 -17.73
C ALA A 159 20.29 2.14 -18.87
N ASN A 160 19.31 1.24 -18.66
CA ASN A 160 18.25 0.96 -19.63
C ASN A 160 17.15 2.03 -19.67
N ASN A 161 17.14 3.00 -18.75
CA ASN A 161 16.23 4.13 -18.79
C ASN A 161 16.77 5.22 -19.73
N THR A 162 15.87 5.82 -20.51
CA THR A 162 16.19 6.89 -21.44
C THR A 162 15.92 8.28 -20.88
N ALA A 163 14.86 8.42 -20.07
CA ALA A 163 14.48 9.67 -19.41
C ALA A 163 15.27 9.86 -18.10
N ARG A 164 16.59 10.12 -18.24
CA ARG A 164 17.50 10.35 -17.10
C ARG A 164 18.64 11.28 -17.42
N LYS A 165 19.24 11.90 -16.38
CA LYS A 165 20.51 12.61 -16.50
C LYS A 165 21.66 11.60 -16.44
N PRO A 166 22.59 11.57 -17.42
CA PRO A 166 23.69 10.61 -17.41
C PRO A 166 24.57 10.78 -16.17
N LYS A 167 24.67 9.73 -15.37
CA LYS A 167 25.57 9.61 -14.21
C LYS A 167 25.90 8.14 -13.99
N ARG A 168 27.01 7.87 -13.32
CA ARG A 168 27.41 6.53 -12.91
C ARG A 168 27.97 6.59 -11.50
N LEU A 169 27.32 5.90 -10.58
CA LEU A 169 27.79 5.81 -9.22
C LEU A 169 29.06 4.95 -9.14
N TRP A 170 30.00 5.39 -8.32
CA TRP A 170 31.22 4.68 -8.01
C TRP A 170 31.51 4.74 -6.51
N THR A 171 32.36 3.83 -6.00
CA THR A 171 32.72 3.76 -4.58
C THR A 171 34.19 3.34 -4.38
N GLU A 172 34.75 3.78 -3.29
CA GLU A 172 36.03 3.29 -2.75
C GLU A 172 35.86 2.04 -1.86
N ASN A 173 34.62 1.67 -1.52
CA ASN A 173 34.37 0.46 -0.76
C ASN A 173 34.91 -0.78 -1.48
N ALA A 174 35.06 -1.88 -0.72
CA ALA A 174 35.51 -3.16 -1.24
C ALA A 174 34.60 -3.66 -2.38
N GLU A 175 35.12 -4.62 -3.15
CA GLU A 175 34.33 -5.28 -4.20
C GLU A 175 33.07 -5.94 -3.65
N GLY A 176 33.17 -6.54 -2.46
CA GLY A 176 32.07 -7.19 -1.76
C GLY A 176 31.72 -8.55 -2.37
N GLU A 177 30.68 -9.18 -1.81
CA GLU A 177 30.15 -10.43 -2.33
C GLU A 177 29.46 -10.21 -3.68
N LYS A 178 29.40 -11.26 -4.50
CA LYS A 178 28.62 -11.26 -5.73
C LYS A 178 27.13 -11.20 -5.39
N ILE A 179 26.34 -10.63 -6.29
CA ILE A 179 24.89 -10.66 -6.16
C ILE A 179 24.41 -12.12 -6.14
N HIS A 180 23.67 -12.49 -5.12
CA HIS A 180 23.05 -13.80 -5.01
C HIS A 180 21.75 -13.79 -5.82
N PHE A 181 21.64 -14.66 -6.81
CA PHE A 181 20.41 -14.86 -7.57
C PHE A 181 19.91 -16.29 -7.34
N ARG A 182 18.63 -16.42 -7.00
CA ARG A 182 17.98 -17.70 -6.78
C ARG A 182 16.60 -17.72 -7.46
N GLN A 183 16.30 -18.82 -8.14
CA GLN A 183 15.01 -19.09 -8.73
C GLN A 183 14.36 -20.27 -8.00
N PHE A 184 13.06 -20.15 -7.72
CA PHE A 184 12.26 -21.12 -7.00
C PHE A 184 11.08 -21.59 -7.87
N MET A 185 10.47 -22.71 -7.50
CA MET A 185 9.30 -23.24 -8.21
C MET A 185 8.02 -22.50 -7.81
N ASN A 186 8.00 -21.90 -6.61
CA ASN A 186 6.87 -21.18 -6.07
C ASN A 186 7.34 -20.23 -4.95
N GLU A 187 6.42 -19.38 -4.52
CA GLU A 187 6.62 -18.37 -3.48
C GLU A 187 6.86 -18.97 -2.08
N PHE A 188 6.41 -20.20 -1.83
CA PHE A 188 6.64 -20.88 -0.54
C PHE A 188 8.10 -21.28 -0.37
N GLU A 189 8.72 -21.80 -1.43
CA GLU A 189 10.15 -22.16 -1.46
C GLU A 189 11.01 -20.90 -1.35
N GLU A 190 10.61 -19.82 -2.02
CA GLU A 190 11.27 -18.52 -1.93
C GLU A 190 11.30 -18.02 -0.49
N ALA A 191 10.13 -17.94 0.16
CA ALA A 191 10.02 -17.44 1.54
C ALA A 191 10.80 -18.36 2.52
N GLU A 192 10.77 -19.68 2.31
CA GLU A 192 11.52 -20.61 3.14
C GLU A 192 13.03 -20.45 3.01
N TYR A 193 13.51 -20.26 1.78
CA TYR A 193 14.93 -19.98 1.53
C TYR A 193 15.37 -18.69 2.19
N VAL A 194 14.65 -17.59 1.97
CA VAL A 194 15.01 -16.26 2.51
C VAL A 194 15.07 -16.29 4.04
N ILE A 195 14.03 -16.80 4.70
CA ILE A 195 13.98 -16.90 6.16
C ILE A 195 15.03 -17.88 6.68
N GLY A 196 15.26 -19.00 5.98
CA GLY A 196 16.29 -19.97 6.32
C GLY A 196 17.71 -19.39 6.23
N ASP A 197 18.00 -18.56 5.22
CA ASP A 197 19.30 -17.90 5.05
C ASP A 197 19.53 -16.83 6.14
N ILE A 198 18.50 -16.03 6.46
CA ILE A 198 18.55 -15.07 7.58
C ILE A 198 18.81 -15.79 8.91
N ALA A 199 18.10 -16.87 9.19
CA ALA A 199 18.31 -17.69 10.38
C ALA A 199 19.73 -18.28 10.45
N LYS A 200 20.26 -18.71 9.28
CA LYS A 200 21.64 -19.21 9.16
C LYS A 200 22.65 -18.09 9.47
N LYS A 201 22.52 -16.92 8.86
CA LYS A 201 23.42 -15.77 9.13
C LYS A 201 23.43 -15.41 10.61
N LYS A 202 22.28 -15.39 11.28
CA LYS A 202 22.20 -15.14 12.73
C LYS A 202 22.92 -16.22 13.53
N ARG A 203 22.70 -17.50 13.22
CA ARG A 203 23.35 -18.63 13.92
C ARG A 203 24.87 -18.66 13.73
N GLU A 204 25.34 -18.24 12.56
CA GLU A 204 26.77 -18.16 12.23
C GLU A 204 27.42 -16.84 12.69
N HIS A 205 26.67 -15.97 13.38
CA HIS A 205 27.11 -14.64 13.86
C HIS A 205 27.59 -13.71 12.74
N LEU A 206 27.08 -13.88 11.53
CA LEU A 206 27.38 -13.02 10.38
C LEU A 206 26.52 -11.76 10.36
N ALA A 207 25.29 -11.84 10.87
CA ALA A 207 24.34 -10.74 10.93
C ALA A 207 23.39 -10.85 12.13
N ASP A 208 22.96 -9.71 12.64
CA ASP A 208 21.79 -9.59 13.49
C ASP A 208 20.52 -9.48 12.62
N TYR A 209 19.35 -9.85 13.17
CA TYR A 209 18.07 -9.77 12.43
C TYR A 209 17.79 -8.35 11.94
N ARG A 210 18.07 -7.32 12.76
CA ARG A 210 17.90 -5.90 12.42
C ARG A 210 18.77 -5.42 11.25
N GLU A 211 19.80 -6.18 10.89
CA GLU A 211 20.66 -5.90 9.73
C GLU A 211 20.09 -6.46 8.42
N CYS A 212 19.01 -7.27 8.50
CA CYS A 212 18.38 -7.94 7.37
C CYS A 212 17.05 -7.26 7.02
N ALA A 213 16.86 -6.95 5.74
CA ALA A 213 15.60 -6.43 5.23
C ALA A 213 15.10 -7.27 4.05
N ILE A 214 13.80 -7.60 4.07
CA ILE A 214 13.10 -8.22 2.96
C ILE A 214 12.25 -7.14 2.29
N LEU A 215 12.56 -6.88 1.02
CA LEU A 215 11.91 -5.84 0.22
C LEU A 215 11.07 -6.51 -0.86
N TYR A 216 9.82 -6.09 -0.98
CA TYR A 216 8.86 -6.64 -1.93
C TYR A 216 8.07 -5.51 -2.62
N ARG A 217 7.39 -5.85 -3.73
CA ARG A 217 6.66 -4.87 -4.56
C ARG A 217 5.35 -4.44 -3.90
N THR A 218 4.57 -5.38 -3.38
CA THR A 218 3.26 -5.12 -2.77
C THR A 218 3.18 -5.65 -1.35
N ASN A 219 2.31 -5.05 -0.55
CA ASN A 219 2.10 -5.51 0.84
C ASN A 219 1.53 -6.93 0.93
N ALA A 220 0.83 -7.40 -0.11
CA ALA A 220 0.28 -8.75 -0.15
C ALA A 220 1.38 -9.81 0.03
N GLN A 221 2.54 -9.61 -0.60
CA GLN A 221 3.68 -10.53 -0.53
C GLN A 221 4.23 -10.74 0.90
N SER A 222 3.92 -9.84 1.86
CA SER A 222 4.45 -9.98 3.23
C SER A 222 3.95 -11.24 3.94
N ARG A 223 2.76 -11.73 3.60
CA ARG A 223 2.08 -12.85 4.30
C ARG A 223 2.98 -14.07 4.47
N LEU A 224 3.56 -14.56 3.39
CA LEU A 224 4.39 -15.76 3.43
C LEU A 224 5.66 -15.57 4.27
N PHE A 225 6.30 -14.41 4.18
CA PHE A 225 7.47 -14.08 5.01
C PHE A 225 7.07 -13.96 6.48
N GLU A 226 5.92 -13.35 6.80
CA GLU A 226 5.37 -13.28 8.16
C GLU A 226 5.16 -14.70 8.73
N GLU A 227 4.44 -15.57 8.01
CA GLU A 227 4.18 -16.95 8.42
C GLU A 227 5.46 -17.78 8.60
N LYS A 228 6.45 -17.61 7.71
CA LYS A 228 7.75 -18.30 7.84
C LYS A 228 8.58 -17.77 9.00
N CYS A 229 8.58 -16.46 9.26
CA CYS A 229 9.20 -15.86 10.44
C CYS A 229 8.61 -16.45 11.72
N LEU A 230 7.27 -16.51 11.81
CA LEU A 230 6.57 -17.08 12.97
C LEU A 230 6.91 -18.55 13.20
N LYS A 231 6.86 -19.39 12.15
CA LYS A 231 7.24 -20.81 12.22
C LYS A 231 8.71 -21.02 12.67
N ALA A 232 9.59 -20.10 12.29
CA ALA A 232 11.01 -20.12 12.68
C ALA A 232 11.30 -19.43 14.02
N ASN A 233 10.30 -18.89 14.71
CA ASN A 233 10.45 -18.05 15.92
C ASN A 233 11.42 -16.87 15.70
N ILE A 234 11.37 -16.24 14.52
CA ILE A 234 12.16 -15.07 14.17
C ILE A 234 11.30 -13.82 14.34
N PRO A 235 11.67 -12.90 15.23
CA PRO A 235 10.97 -11.62 15.36
C PRO A 235 11.06 -10.82 14.06
N TYR A 236 9.95 -10.22 13.64
CA TYR A 236 9.90 -9.36 12.45
C TYR A 236 9.07 -8.11 12.70
N LYS A 237 9.26 -7.09 11.87
CA LYS A 237 8.47 -5.86 11.90
C LYS A 237 8.16 -5.40 10.48
N ILE A 238 6.88 -5.09 10.22
CA ILE A 238 6.44 -4.50 8.97
C ILE A 238 6.57 -2.98 9.06
N VAL A 239 7.29 -2.39 8.11
CA VAL A 239 7.49 -0.94 8.03
C VAL A 239 6.52 -0.34 7.02
N GLY A 240 5.73 0.65 7.47
CA GLY A 240 4.77 1.34 6.61
C GLY A 240 3.51 0.53 6.29
N GLY A 241 3.28 -0.57 7.00
CA GLY A 241 2.14 -1.44 6.83
C GLY A 241 1.62 -1.96 8.18
N ILE A 242 0.60 -2.78 8.10
CA ILE A 242 0.06 -3.56 9.22
C ILE A 242 0.13 -5.04 8.84
N ASN A 243 0.27 -5.89 9.85
CA ASN A 243 0.34 -7.34 9.68
C ASN A 243 -0.83 -7.84 8.85
N PHE A 244 -0.59 -8.87 8.04
CA PHE A 244 -1.56 -9.36 7.06
C PHE A 244 -2.93 -9.63 7.68
N TYR A 245 -2.99 -10.41 8.76
CA TYR A 245 -4.24 -10.77 9.43
C TYR A 245 -4.88 -9.62 10.23
N ALA A 246 -4.17 -8.51 10.43
CA ALA A 246 -4.70 -7.30 11.05
C ALA A 246 -5.34 -6.33 10.05
N ARG A 247 -5.19 -6.52 8.73
CA ARG A 247 -5.77 -5.68 7.67
C ARG A 247 -7.29 -5.74 7.70
N LYS A 248 -7.91 -4.61 7.36
CA LYS A 248 -9.37 -4.45 7.48
C LYS A 248 -10.15 -5.49 6.67
N GLU A 249 -9.85 -5.62 5.38
CA GLU A 249 -10.50 -6.54 4.44
C GLU A 249 -10.33 -7.99 4.88
N ILE A 250 -9.16 -8.36 5.36
CA ILE A 250 -8.86 -9.70 5.87
C ILE A 250 -9.66 -9.99 7.14
N LYS A 251 -9.67 -9.06 8.10
CA LYS A 251 -10.51 -9.18 9.30
C LYS A 251 -11.98 -9.26 8.98
N ASP A 252 -12.47 -8.50 8.00
CA ASP A 252 -13.87 -8.52 7.60
C ASP A 252 -14.26 -9.91 7.08
N LEU A 253 -13.47 -10.47 6.13
CA LEU A 253 -13.72 -11.80 5.56
C LEU A 253 -13.55 -12.93 6.59
N LEU A 254 -12.51 -12.86 7.43
CA LEU A 254 -12.34 -13.82 8.52
C LEU A 254 -13.50 -13.77 9.53
N CYS A 255 -14.07 -12.60 9.80
CA CYS A 255 -15.24 -12.48 10.67
C CYS A 255 -16.49 -13.10 10.03
N TYR A 256 -16.63 -13.07 8.68
CA TYR A 256 -17.65 -13.86 8.01
C TYR A 256 -17.45 -15.36 8.23
N LEU A 257 -16.26 -15.86 8.00
CA LEU A 257 -15.93 -17.27 8.22
C LEU A 257 -16.14 -17.68 9.68
N LYS A 258 -15.70 -16.87 10.64
CA LYS A 258 -15.94 -17.08 12.09
C LYS A 258 -17.41 -17.13 12.43
N THR A 259 -18.22 -16.24 11.86
CA THR A 259 -19.68 -16.22 12.08
C THR A 259 -20.37 -17.45 11.51
N ILE A 260 -19.88 -17.96 10.37
CA ILE A 260 -20.39 -19.20 9.77
C ILE A 260 -20.04 -20.39 10.63
N ASP A 261 -18.82 -20.49 11.12
CA ASP A 261 -18.34 -21.56 12.00
C ASP A 261 -19.02 -21.48 13.37
N ASN A 262 -18.89 -20.35 14.05
CA ASN A 262 -19.46 -20.11 15.38
C ASN A 262 -20.16 -18.75 15.45
N SER A 263 -21.48 -18.73 15.32
CA SER A 263 -22.27 -17.50 15.40
C SER A 263 -22.46 -16.94 16.84
N ALA A 264 -21.93 -17.61 17.85
CA ALA A 264 -21.87 -17.07 19.21
C ALA A 264 -20.66 -16.12 19.42
N ASP A 265 -19.79 -15.94 18.42
CA ASP A 265 -18.75 -14.91 18.42
C ASP A 265 -19.40 -13.53 18.12
N ASP A 266 -19.89 -12.87 19.15
CA ASP A 266 -20.55 -11.57 19.04
C ASP A 266 -19.67 -10.49 18.39
N LEU A 267 -18.35 -10.54 18.59
CA LEU A 267 -17.41 -9.58 17.99
C LEU A 267 -17.36 -9.75 16.47
N ALA A 268 -17.29 -11.00 16.00
CA ALA A 268 -17.29 -11.31 14.58
C ALA A 268 -18.62 -10.90 13.94
N VAL A 269 -19.75 -11.27 14.53
CA VAL A 269 -21.09 -10.95 14.01
C VAL A 269 -21.30 -9.44 13.91
N ARG A 270 -20.97 -8.68 14.94
CA ARG A 270 -21.12 -7.22 14.96
C ARG A 270 -20.26 -6.54 13.90
N ARG A 271 -19.06 -7.06 13.67
CA ARG A 271 -18.16 -6.50 12.68
C ARG A 271 -18.75 -6.57 11.28
N ILE A 272 -19.34 -7.70 10.91
CA ILE A 272 -19.84 -7.94 9.54
C ILE A 272 -21.28 -7.50 9.30
N LEU A 273 -22.05 -7.23 10.35
CA LEU A 273 -23.49 -6.91 10.25
C LEU A 273 -23.77 -5.78 9.24
N ASN A 274 -22.88 -4.79 9.16
CA ASN A 274 -23.00 -3.65 8.25
C ASN A 274 -21.78 -3.49 7.32
N VAL A 275 -21.11 -4.56 6.99
CA VAL A 275 -19.98 -4.62 6.06
C VAL A 275 -20.24 -5.77 5.06
N PRO A 276 -20.44 -5.48 3.77
CA PRO A 276 -20.70 -4.17 3.14
C PRO A 276 -21.91 -3.42 3.73
N LYS A 277 -22.03 -2.13 3.41
CA LYS A 277 -23.07 -1.28 4.00
C LYS A 277 -24.49 -1.79 3.71
N ARG A 278 -25.21 -2.22 4.76
CA ARG A 278 -26.62 -2.66 4.72
C ARG A 278 -27.59 -1.61 5.29
N GLY A 279 -27.07 -0.47 5.76
CA GLY A 279 -27.86 0.60 6.36
C GLY A 279 -28.43 0.22 7.74
N ILE A 280 -27.71 -0.63 8.49
CA ILE A 280 -27.99 -0.95 9.89
C ILE A 280 -27.11 -0.01 10.73
N GLY A 281 -27.75 0.95 11.40
CA GLY A 281 -27.03 1.97 12.16
C GLY A 281 -26.68 1.54 13.59
N ALA A 282 -25.78 2.29 14.22
CA ALA A 282 -25.31 2.02 15.59
C ALA A 282 -26.44 1.94 16.63
N THR A 283 -27.49 2.75 16.51
CA THR A 283 -28.67 2.70 17.39
C THR A 283 -29.38 1.36 17.29
N THR A 284 -29.51 0.77 16.11
CA THR A 284 -30.10 -0.54 15.91
C THR A 284 -29.25 -1.64 16.54
N VAL A 285 -27.93 -1.56 16.32
CA VAL A 285 -26.96 -2.47 16.94
C VAL A 285 -27.04 -2.42 18.46
N GLY A 286 -27.13 -1.22 19.05
CA GLY A 286 -27.30 -1.05 20.49
C GLY A 286 -28.57 -1.71 21.01
N ARG A 287 -29.73 -1.55 20.34
CA ARG A 287 -31.00 -2.17 20.74
C ARG A 287 -30.96 -3.71 20.70
N VAL A 288 -30.34 -4.27 19.68
CA VAL A 288 -30.14 -5.72 19.59
C VAL A 288 -29.24 -6.19 20.73
N GLN A 289 -28.20 -5.43 21.08
CA GLN A 289 -27.34 -5.77 22.20
C GLN A 289 -28.07 -5.72 23.55
N ASP A 290 -28.81 -4.64 23.81
CA ASP A 290 -29.58 -4.50 25.04
C ASP A 290 -30.57 -5.68 25.22
N TYR A 291 -31.17 -6.11 24.10
CA TYR A 291 -32.05 -7.27 24.09
C TYR A 291 -31.31 -8.58 24.35
N ALA A 292 -30.16 -8.77 23.69
CA ALA A 292 -29.29 -9.95 23.86
C ALA A 292 -28.85 -10.08 25.34
N ASP A 293 -28.40 -8.98 25.93
CA ASP A 293 -27.97 -8.92 27.33
C ASP A 293 -29.12 -9.21 28.28
N TYR A 294 -30.31 -8.65 28.00
CA TYR A 294 -31.50 -8.87 28.81
C TYR A 294 -32.00 -10.33 28.79
N MET A 295 -31.99 -10.95 27.60
CA MET A 295 -32.40 -12.34 27.38
C MET A 295 -31.29 -13.35 27.68
N ASN A 296 -30.07 -12.90 27.95
CA ASN A 296 -28.85 -13.71 28.12
C ASN A 296 -28.62 -14.71 26.97
N VAL A 297 -28.70 -14.20 25.73
CA VAL A 297 -28.46 -14.94 24.50
C VAL A 297 -27.34 -14.28 23.72
N SER A 298 -26.80 -14.98 22.69
CA SER A 298 -25.79 -14.37 21.79
C SER A 298 -26.39 -13.23 20.97
N PHE A 299 -25.55 -12.33 20.52
CA PHE A 299 -25.95 -11.21 19.63
C PHE A 299 -26.62 -11.74 18.36
N TYR A 300 -26.12 -12.86 17.81
CA TYR A 300 -26.71 -13.50 16.64
C TYR A 300 -28.07 -14.10 16.91
N ASP A 301 -28.27 -14.75 18.08
CA ASP A 301 -29.59 -15.28 18.45
C ASP A 301 -30.62 -14.16 18.64
N ALA A 302 -30.21 -13.02 19.20
CA ALA A 302 -31.05 -11.82 19.25
C ALA A 302 -31.39 -11.29 17.85
N LEU A 303 -30.46 -11.35 16.87
CA LEU A 303 -30.76 -10.99 15.47
C LEU A 303 -31.77 -11.95 14.82
N ARG A 304 -31.76 -13.24 15.20
CA ARG A 304 -32.71 -14.25 14.67
C ARG A 304 -34.14 -14.01 15.09
N VAL A 305 -34.33 -13.34 16.18
CA VAL A 305 -35.65 -12.97 16.73
C VAL A 305 -35.85 -11.45 16.76
N ALA A 306 -35.30 -10.78 15.72
CA ALA A 306 -35.25 -9.31 15.67
C ALA A 306 -36.66 -8.67 15.75
N GLU A 307 -37.72 -9.36 15.39
CA GLU A 307 -39.12 -8.91 15.60
C GLU A 307 -39.47 -8.67 17.06
N GLU A 308 -38.84 -9.37 17.99
CA GLU A 308 -39.05 -9.22 19.43
C GLU A 308 -38.27 -8.07 20.05
N VAL A 309 -37.26 -7.53 19.32
CA VAL A 309 -36.41 -6.42 19.79
C VAL A 309 -37.17 -5.10 19.80
N PRO A 310 -37.30 -4.43 20.96
CA PRO A 310 -38.08 -3.20 21.05
C PRO A 310 -37.59 -2.11 20.12
N ALA A 311 -38.49 -1.45 19.40
CA ALA A 311 -38.25 -0.32 18.55
C ALA A 311 -37.26 -0.57 17.38
N ILE A 312 -37.11 -1.82 16.89
CA ILE A 312 -36.23 -2.20 15.78
C ILE A 312 -36.65 -1.52 14.47
N GLY A 313 -37.96 -1.31 14.28
CA GLY A 313 -38.51 -0.49 13.19
C GLY A 313 -38.09 -0.94 11.77
N ARG A 314 -37.72 0.03 10.94
CA ARG A 314 -37.32 -0.21 9.52
C ARG A 314 -36.07 -1.07 9.35
N SER A 315 -35.33 -1.33 10.39
CA SER A 315 -34.12 -2.15 10.33
C SER A 315 -34.43 -3.65 10.35
N LEU A 316 -35.67 -4.05 10.68
CA LEU A 316 -36.06 -5.47 10.80
C LEU A 316 -35.76 -6.25 9.52
N SER A 317 -36.30 -5.79 8.37
CA SER A 317 -36.08 -6.49 7.08
C SER A 317 -34.63 -6.62 6.68
N LYS A 318 -33.78 -5.65 7.07
CA LYS A 318 -32.34 -5.69 6.81
C LYS A 318 -31.64 -6.72 7.67
N ILE A 319 -32.07 -6.84 8.93
CA ILE A 319 -31.55 -7.85 9.87
C ILE A 319 -31.98 -9.24 9.43
N GLU A 320 -33.26 -9.43 9.06
CA GLU A 320 -33.76 -10.70 8.52
C GLU A 320 -33.00 -11.12 7.27
N GLY A 321 -32.72 -10.16 6.34
CA GLY A 321 -31.90 -10.40 5.16
C GLY A 321 -30.48 -10.86 5.53
N PHE A 322 -29.85 -10.24 6.52
CA PHE A 322 -28.54 -10.66 7.01
C PHE A 322 -28.57 -12.04 7.65
N VAL A 323 -29.55 -12.33 8.49
CA VAL A 323 -29.70 -13.64 9.13
C VAL A 323 -29.90 -14.74 8.10
N THR A 324 -30.82 -14.52 7.12
CA THR A 324 -31.07 -15.47 6.02
C THR A 324 -29.79 -15.73 5.21
N PHE A 325 -29.03 -14.67 4.94
CA PHE A 325 -27.75 -14.76 4.24
C PHE A 325 -26.74 -15.63 5.00
N ILE A 326 -26.54 -15.38 6.30
CA ILE A 326 -25.62 -16.20 7.12
C ILE A 326 -26.11 -17.65 7.22
N GLN A 327 -27.41 -17.90 7.35
CA GLN A 327 -27.96 -19.26 7.38
C GLN A 327 -27.73 -20.01 6.05
N SER A 328 -27.86 -19.32 4.93
CA SER A 328 -27.53 -19.89 3.62
C SER A 328 -26.07 -20.32 3.54
N LEU A 329 -25.14 -19.47 3.98
CA LEU A 329 -23.71 -19.79 4.00
C LEU A 329 -23.38 -20.94 4.95
N LYS A 330 -24.02 -21.01 6.13
CA LYS A 330 -23.89 -22.16 7.05
C LYS A 330 -24.34 -23.47 6.44
N SER A 331 -25.40 -23.46 5.65
CA SER A 331 -25.85 -24.66 4.93
C SER A 331 -24.85 -25.06 3.85
N LYS A 332 -24.26 -24.11 3.13
CA LYS A 332 -23.22 -24.34 2.10
C LYS A 332 -21.91 -24.85 2.71
N ALA A 333 -21.52 -24.37 3.88
CA ALA A 333 -20.31 -24.79 4.59
C ALA A 333 -20.26 -26.30 4.89
N GLN A 334 -21.40 -27.00 4.85
CA GLN A 334 -21.46 -28.46 5.03
C GLN A 334 -20.99 -29.24 3.79
N ALA A 335 -20.95 -28.60 2.61
CA ALA A 335 -20.62 -29.25 1.33
C ALA A 335 -19.45 -28.59 0.60
N TYR A 336 -19.15 -27.34 0.91
CA TYR A 336 -18.10 -26.55 0.27
C TYR A 336 -16.77 -26.75 0.99
N SER A 337 -15.68 -26.68 0.23
CA SER A 337 -14.35 -26.54 0.79
C SER A 337 -14.19 -25.16 1.46
N VAL A 338 -13.12 -24.94 2.21
CA VAL A 338 -12.86 -23.65 2.85
C VAL A 338 -12.66 -22.54 1.80
N THR A 339 -11.99 -22.89 0.71
CA THR A 339 -11.76 -21.99 -0.43
C THR A 339 -13.06 -21.64 -1.13
N GLU A 340 -13.87 -22.62 -1.51
CA GLU A 340 -15.18 -22.38 -2.14
C GLU A 340 -16.11 -21.56 -1.25
N LEU A 341 -16.07 -21.77 0.07
CA LEU A 341 -16.86 -21.00 1.01
C LEU A 341 -16.41 -19.55 1.10
N LEU A 342 -15.10 -19.29 1.10
CA LEU A 342 -14.55 -17.93 1.11
C LEU A 342 -14.92 -17.18 -0.18
N GLU A 343 -14.74 -17.82 -1.34
CA GLU A 343 -15.11 -17.27 -2.65
C GLU A 343 -16.61 -16.94 -2.70
N GLU A 344 -17.48 -17.83 -2.20
CA GLU A 344 -18.93 -17.60 -2.11
C GLU A 344 -19.28 -16.41 -1.20
N VAL A 345 -18.55 -16.23 -0.08
CA VAL A 345 -18.71 -15.06 0.79
C VAL A 345 -18.34 -13.79 0.03
N ILE A 346 -17.25 -13.79 -0.68
CA ILE A 346 -16.77 -12.63 -1.47
C ILE A 346 -17.79 -12.25 -2.55
N ASP A 347 -18.26 -13.24 -3.31
CA ASP A 347 -19.19 -13.03 -4.41
C ASP A 347 -20.55 -12.55 -3.91
N LEU A 348 -21.16 -13.24 -2.96
CA LEU A 348 -22.49 -12.91 -2.45
C LEU A 348 -22.53 -11.58 -1.67
N THR A 349 -21.41 -11.18 -1.05
CA THR A 349 -21.32 -9.88 -0.40
C THR A 349 -21.07 -8.74 -1.41
N GLY A 350 -20.52 -9.04 -2.58
CA GLY A 350 -20.04 -8.02 -3.53
C GLY A 350 -18.85 -7.22 -3.00
N TYR A 351 -18.09 -7.77 -2.05
CA TYR A 351 -17.00 -7.06 -1.36
C TYR A 351 -15.94 -6.57 -2.34
N VAL A 352 -15.52 -7.43 -3.27
CA VAL A 352 -14.52 -7.09 -4.32
C VAL A 352 -15.11 -6.11 -5.33
N ASP A 353 -16.41 -6.22 -5.66
CA ASP A 353 -17.06 -5.30 -6.58
C ASP A 353 -17.17 -3.88 -6.02
N GLU A 354 -17.41 -3.74 -4.70
CA GLU A 354 -17.36 -2.44 -4.01
C GLU A 354 -15.95 -1.84 -4.09
N LEU A 355 -14.91 -2.63 -3.86
CA LEU A 355 -13.51 -2.19 -3.98
C LEU A 355 -13.14 -1.82 -5.43
N LYS A 356 -13.56 -2.60 -6.43
CA LYS A 356 -13.35 -2.27 -7.85
C LYS A 356 -14.04 -0.96 -8.24
N ALA A 357 -15.21 -0.69 -7.68
CA ALA A 357 -15.95 0.55 -7.93
C ALA A 357 -15.27 1.80 -7.33
N GLU A 358 -14.43 1.64 -6.29
CA GLU A 358 -13.63 2.72 -5.72
C GLU A 358 -12.51 3.17 -6.69
N ASP A 359 -11.95 2.26 -7.50
CA ASP A 359 -10.89 2.48 -8.50
C ASP A 359 -9.72 3.33 -7.97
N THR A 360 -9.26 3.00 -6.77
CA THR A 360 -8.11 3.62 -6.11
C THR A 360 -6.96 2.62 -6.02
N GLU A 361 -5.74 3.11 -5.83
CA GLU A 361 -4.59 2.25 -5.57
C GLU A 361 -4.77 1.45 -4.27
N GLU A 362 -5.34 2.09 -3.24
CA GLU A 362 -5.65 1.43 -1.97
C GLU A 362 -6.66 0.29 -2.15
N SER A 363 -7.71 0.49 -2.96
CA SER A 363 -8.69 -0.56 -3.22
C SER A 363 -8.11 -1.73 -4.02
N ARG A 364 -7.17 -1.48 -4.94
CA ARG A 364 -6.44 -2.53 -5.67
C ARG A 364 -5.55 -3.34 -4.72
N ALA A 365 -4.79 -2.66 -3.85
CA ALA A 365 -3.98 -3.33 -2.84
C ALA A 365 -4.83 -4.20 -1.88
N ARG A 366 -6.06 -3.77 -1.56
CA ARG A 366 -6.99 -4.58 -0.77
C ARG A 366 -7.49 -5.81 -1.53
N ILE A 367 -7.69 -5.71 -2.84
CA ILE A 367 -8.05 -6.85 -3.69
C ILE A 367 -6.90 -7.86 -3.72
N GLU A 368 -5.66 -7.41 -3.92
CA GLU A 368 -4.47 -8.29 -3.82
C GLU A 368 -4.38 -9.01 -2.46
N ASN A 369 -4.71 -8.33 -1.36
CA ASN A 369 -4.76 -8.96 -0.04
C ASN A 369 -5.85 -10.04 0.04
N ILE A 370 -6.99 -9.84 -0.61
CA ILE A 370 -8.08 -10.84 -0.66
C ILE A 370 -7.63 -12.05 -1.49
N ASP A 371 -6.97 -11.84 -2.63
CA ASP A 371 -6.42 -12.91 -3.46
C ASP A 371 -5.38 -13.75 -2.67
N GLU A 372 -4.55 -13.08 -1.85
CA GLU A 372 -3.63 -13.75 -0.94
C GLU A 372 -4.35 -14.56 0.16
N LEU A 373 -5.50 -14.10 0.66
CA LEU A 373 -6.30 -14.90 1.61
C LEU A 373 -6.88 -16.14 0.94
N ILE A 374 -7.34 -16.04 -0.32
CA ILE A 374 -7.79 -17.19 -1.12
C ILE A 374 -6.63 -18.17 -1.32
N SER A 375 -5.45 -17.68 -1.71
CA SER A 375 -4.24 -18.53 -1.85
C SER A 375 -3.90 -19.27 -0.55
N LYS A 376 -4.12 -18.63 0.62
CA LYS A 376 -3.93 -19.25 1.93
C LYS A 376 -4.92 -20.39 2.18
N THR A 377 -6.19 -20.26 1.80
CA THR A 377 -7.17 -21.34 1.95
C THR A 377 -6.83 -22.52 1.07
N VAL A 378 -6.43 -22.30 -0.19
CA VAL A 378 -5.95 -23.35 -1.11
C VAL A 378 -4.77 -24.10 -0.51
N SER A 379 -3.75 -23.38 -0.06
CA SER A 379 -2.55 -23.97 0.57
C SER A 379 -2.90 -24.81 1.82
N TYR A 380 -3.82 -24.34 2.65
CA TYR A 380 -4.30 -25.08 3.81
C TYR A 380 -4.93 -26.41 3.40
N GLU A 381 -5.81 -26.40 2.40
CA GLU A 381 -6.47 -27.60 1.88
C GLU A 381 -5.47 -28.61 1.30
N GLU A 382 -4.46 -28.13 0.56
CA GLU A 382 -3.41 -28.98 0.01
C GLU A 382 -2.56 -29.67 1.09
N VAL A 383 -2.20 -28.93 2.15
CA VAL A 383 -1.45 -29.47 3.29
C VAL A 383 -2.28 -30.53 4.02
N MET A 384 -3.54 -30.24 4.33
CA MET A 384 -4.42 -31.20 4.99
C MET A 384 -4.59 -32.48 4.16
N LYS A 385 -4.76 -32.35 2.83
CA LYS A 385 -4.85 -33.47 1.91
C LYS A 385 -3.55 -34.31 1.88
N ALA A 386 -2.40 -33.66 1.86
CA ALA A 386 -1.10 -34.34 1.88
C ALA A 386 -0.87 -35.12 3.18
N GLU A 387 -1.40 -34.62 4.30
CA GLU A 387 -1.36 -35.27 5.62
C GLU A 387 -2.47 -36.34 5.80
N GLY A 388 -3.34 -36.52 4.81
CA GLY A 388 -4.50 -37.43 4.90
C GLY A 388 -5.56 -37.00 5.92
N ARG A 389 -5.63 -35.70 6.20
CA ARG A 389 -6.58 -35.07 7.13
C ARG A 389 -7.65 -34.31 6.35
N GLU A 390 -8.81 -34.13 6.97
CA GLU A 390 -9.88 -33.31 6.42
C GLU A 390 -9.60 -31.82 6.66
N ALA A 391 -9.70 -31.00 5.62
CA ALA A 391 -9.61 -29.57 5.70
C ALA A 391 -10.95 -29.00 6.19
N THR A 392 -11.03 -28.59 7.46
CA THR A 392 -12.25 -28.04 8.06
C THR A 392 -12.14 -26.53 8.24
N LEU A 393 -13.29 -25.83 8.23
CA LEU A 393 -13.34 -24.39 8.48
C LEU A 393 -12.79 -24.04 9.87
N SER A 394 -13.20 -24.80 10.90
CA SER A 394 -12.71 -24.58 12.28
C SER A 394 -11.20 -24.75 12.36
N GLY A 395 -10.62 -25.80 11.72
CA GLY A 395 -9.18 -26.01 11.71
C GLY A 395 -8.41 -24.89 10.99
N PHE A 396 -8.97 -24.35 9.92
CA PHE A 396 -8.39 -23.17 9.24
C PHE A 396 -8.39 -21.94 10.16
N LEU A 397 -9.51 -21.67 10.83
CA LEU A 397 -9.64 -20.53 11.74
C LEU A 397 -8.74 -20.67 12.98
N GLU A 398 -8.54 -21.89 13.50
CA GLU A 398 -7.59 -22.17 14.58
C GLU A 398 -6.15 -21.89 14.12
N GLU A 399 -5.76 -22.34 12.93
CA GLU A 399 -4.41 -22.04 12.37
C GLU A 399 -4.19 -20.53 12.27
N ILE A 400 -5.17 -19.78 11.73
CA ILE A 400 -5.09 -18.31 11.64
C ILE A 400 -5.01 -17.65 13.02
N ALA A 401 -5.76 -18.12 14.01
CA ALA A 401 -5.74 -17.57 15.37
C ALA A 401 -4.37 -17.74 16.01
N LEU A 402 -3.71 -18.90 15.85
CA LEU A 402 -2.36 -19.14 16.34
C LEU A 402 -1.32 -18.20 15.72
N ILE A 403 -1.48 -17.86 14.43
CA ILE A 403 -0.60 -16.91 13.74
C ILE A 403 -0.81 -15.48 14.26
N ALA A 404 -2.06 -15.06 14.44
CA ALA A 404 -2.41 -13.69 14.82
C ALA A 404 -2.01 -13.31 16.26
N ASP A 405 -1.97 -14.27 17.18
CA ASP A 405 -1.66 -14.02 18.60
C ASP A 405 -0.16 -13.80 18.89
N ILE A 406 0.73 -14.16 17.95
CA ILE A 406 2.19 -14.07 18.14
C ILE A 406 2.74 -12.66 17.81
N ASP A 407 1.94 -11.77 17.29
CA ASP A 407 2.34 -10.48 16.71
C ASP A 407 2.75 -9.36 17.70
N THR A 408 2.97 -9.64 18.99
CA THR A 408 3.43 -8.64 19.97
C THR A 408 4.96 -8.64 20.08
N VAL A 409 5.63 -7.96 19.14
CA VAL A 409 7.09 -7.79 19.19
C VAL A 409 7.46 -6.65 20.13
N ASP A 410 8.29 -6.94 21.14
CA ASP A 410 8.93 -5.91 21.96
C ASP A 410 9.84 -5.03 21.07
N PRO A 411 9.68 -3.69 21.05
CA PRO A 411 10.53 -2.80 20.26
C PRO A 411 12.03 -2.88 20.56
N ALA A 412 12.40 -3.45 21.70
CA ALA A 412 13.79 -3.66 22.10
C ALA A 412 14.40 -4.95 21.50
N GLN A 413 13.60 -5.83 20.91
CA GLN A 413 14.09 -7.07 20.32
C GLN A 413 14.81 -6.83 18.99
N ASP A 414 15.70 -7.76 18.66
CA ASP A 414 16.37 -7.88 17.38
C ASP A 414 15.36 -8.52 16.37
N TYR A 415 14.95 -7.82 15.33
CA TYR A 415 13.90 -8.24 14.40
C TYR A 415 14.26 -8.00 12.93
N VAL A 416 13.77 -8.87 12.04
CA VAL A 416 13.87 -8.70 10.59
C VAL A 416 12.91 -7.62 10.14
N LEU A 417 13.33 -6.79 9.18
CA LEU A 417 12.48 -5.76 8.61
C LEU A 417 11.83 -6.24 7.31
N LEU A 418 10.51 -6.15 7.25
CA LEU A 418 9.69 -6.44 6.07
C LEU A 418 9.08 -5.14 5.57
N MET A 419 9.25 -4.82 4.29
CA MET A 419 8.67 -3.58 3.75
C MET A 419 8.55 -3.60 2.23
N THR A 420 7.69 -2.73 1.71
CA THR A 420 7.67 -2.50 0.26
C THR A 420 8.93 -1.74 -0.18
N LEU A 421 9.29 -1.93 -1.45
CA LEU A 421 10.38 -1.16 -2.10
C LEU A 421 10.19 0.36 -1.94
N HIS A 422 8.95 0.85 -2.02
CA HIS A 422 8.63 2.27 -1.81
C HIS A 422 8.94 2.73 -0.38
N SER A 423 8.61 1.91 0.62
CA SER A 423 8.89 2.21 2.03
C SER A 423 10.38 2.15 2.37
N ALA A 424 11.17 1.46 1.54
CA ALA A 424 12.61 1.33 1.73
C ALA A 424 13.40 2.56 1.23
N LYS A 425 12.76 3.47 0.48
CA LYS A 425 13.43 4.72 0.03
C LYS A 425 13.93 5.52 1.24
N GLY A 426 15.16 5.99 1.16
CA GLY A 426 15.84 6.71 2.26
C GLY A 426 16.48 5.82 3.33
N LEU A 427 16.15 4.51 3.36
CA LEU A 427 16.74 3.55 4.32
C LEU A 427 17.96 2.84 3.72
N GLU A 428 18.70 2.09 4.57
CA GLU A 428 19.84 1.28 4.16
C GLU A 428 20.03 0.10 5.11
N PHE A 429 20.47 -1.05 4.57
CA PHE A 429 20.60 -2.30 5.33
C PHE A 429 21.84 -3.07 4.90
N PRO A 430 22.57 -3.68 5.84
CA PRO A 430 23.69 -4.55 5.50
C PRO A 430 23.32 -5.68 4.54
N TYR A 431 22.18 -6.34 4.76
CA TYR A 431 21.72 -7.52 4.00
C TYR A 431 20.30 -7.26 3.47
N VAL A 432 20.15 -7.28 2.16
CA VAL A 432 18.86 -7.02 1.49
C VAL A 432 18.46 -8.23 0.66
N TYR A 433 17.21 -8.64 0.80
CA TYR A 433 16.54 -9.64 -0.02
C TYR A 433 15.46 -8.92 -0.84
N LEU A 434 15.61 -8.92 -2.16
CA LEU A 434 14.60 -8.43 -3.10
C LEU A 434 13.78 -9.63 -3.58
N ALA A 435 12.55 -9.72 -3.10
CA ALA A 435 11.68 -10.86 -3.34
C ALA A 435 10.65 -10.60 -4.44
N GLY A 436 10.25 -11.68 -5.12
CA GLY A 436 9.24 -11.64 -6.18
C GLY A 436 9.71 -10.97 -7.47
N MET A 437 10.97 -11.17 -7.84
CA MET A 437 11.59 -10.61 -9.05
C MET A 437 11.16 -11.38 -10.31
N GLU A 438 9.87 -11.30 -10.64
CA GLU A 438 9.28 -12.01 -11.79
C GLU A 438 8.23 -11.16 -12.52
N ASP A 439 8.08 -11.39 -13.83
CA ASP A 439 7.12 -10.67 -14.66
C ASP A 439 5.69 -10.89 -14.17
N GLY A 440 4.98 -9.78 -13.96
CA GLY A 440 3.63 -9.76 -13.41
C GLY A 440 3.59 -9.39 -11.93
N MET A 441 4.66 -9.64 -11.18
CA MET A 441 4.84 -9.22 -9.79
C MET A 441 5.78 -8.00 -9.70
N PHE A 442 7.02 -8.17 -10.13
CA PHE A 442 8.00 -7.10 -10.21
C PHE A 442 8.97 -7.32 -11.38
N PRO A 443 8.75 -6.67 -12.53
CA PRO A 443 7.77 -5.59 -12.80
C PRO A 443 6.31 -6.05 -12.76
N SER A 444 5.43 -5.13 -12.34
CA SER A 444 4.01 -5.40 -12.20
C SER A 444 3.33 -5.69 -13.57
N SER A 445 2.28 -6.51 -13.58
CA SER A 445 1.49 -6.80 -14.80
C SER A 445 1.03 -5.52 -15.50
N MET A 446 0.64 -4.49 -14.74
CA MET A 446 0.21 -3.21 -15.31
C MET A 446 1.32 -2.54 -16.13
N CYS A 447 2.58 -2.64 -15.69
CA CYS A 447 3.70 -2.04 -16.39
C CYS A 447 4.16 -2.91 -17.58
N VAL A 448 4.12 -4.25 -17.43
CA VAL A 448 4.48 -5.18 -18.51
C VAL A 448 3.56 -5.03 -19.73
N PHE A 449 2.27 -4.81 -19.50
CA PHE A 449 1.26 -4.66 -20.55
C PHE A 449 0.90 -3.21 -20.87
N SER A 450 1.62 -2.23 -20.30
CA SER A 450 1.39 -0.80 -20.58
C SER A 450 1.94 -0.42 -21.96
N ASP A 451 1.17 0.38 -22.70
CA ASP A 451 1.63 1.02 -23.94
C ASP A 451 2.56 2.24 -23.68
N ASP A 452 2.64 2.71 -22.42
CA ASP A 452 3.52 3.81 -22.01
C ASP A 452 4.87 3.28 -21.52
N PRO A 453 5.98 3.48 -22.29
CA PRO A 453 7.29 3.01 -21.89
C PRO A 453 7.79 3.64 -20.60
N THR A 454 7.23 4.77 -20.18
CA THR A 454 7.62 5.45 -18.91
C THR A 454 7.22 4.66 -17.67
N ASP A 455 6.21 3.80 -17.76
CA ASP A 455 5.79 2.94 -16.64
C ASP A 455 6.84 1.88 -16.34
N MET A 456 7.43 1.26 -17.36
CA MET A 456 8.53 0.31 -17.20
C MET A 456 9.81 1.02 -16.69
N GLU A 457 10.04 2.27 -17.10
CA GLU A 457 11.16 3.05 -16.58
C GLU A 457 11.00 3.36 -15.08
N GLU A 458 9.76 3.58 -14.60
CA GLU A 458 9.48 3.77 -13.17
C GLU A 458 9.71 2.49 -12.37
N GLU A 459 9.22 1.33 -12.84
CA GLU A 459 9.51 0.02 -12.20
C GLU A 459 11.02 -0.24 -12.14
N ARG A 460 11.76 0.14 -13.18
CA ARG A 460 13.22 0.00 -13.19
C ARG A 460 13.92 0.94 -12.20
N ARG A 461 13.39 2.17 -11.98
CA ARG A 461 13.84 3.05 -10.90
C ARG A 461 13.55 2.46 -9.53
N LEU A 462 12.39 1.83 -9.38
CA LEU A 462 12.04 1.13 -8.13
C LEU A 462 12.99 -0.03 -7.85
N CYS A 463 13.36 -0.81 -8.87
CA CYS A 463 14.38 -1.85 -8.77
C CYS A 463 15.75 -1.26 -8.37
N TYR A 464 16.16 -0.18 -9.02
CA TYR A 464 17.38 0.55 -8.67
C TYR A 464 17.38 1.03 -7.23
N VAL A 465 16.26 1.59 -6.76
CA VAL A 465 16.10 1.97 -5.34
C VAL A 465 16.31 0.76 -4.45
N GLY A 466 15.65 -0.37 -4.72
CA GLY A 466 15.79 -1.59 -3.93
C GLY A 466 17.24 -2.10 -3.86
N ILE A 467 17.90 -2.21 -5.01
CA ILE A 467 19.31 -2.63 -5.10
C ILE A 467 20.22 -1.72 -4.26
N THR A 468 20.03 -0.40 -4.37
CA THR A 468 20.85 0.60 -3.68
C THR A 468 20.56 0.73 -2.18
N ARG A 469 19.60 -0.04 -1.63
CA ARG A 469 19.43 -0.14 -0.17
C ARG A 469 20.45 -1.06 0.47
N ALA A 470 21.03 -1.99 -0.30
CA ALA A 470 22.00 -2.94 0.21
C ALA A 470 23.39 -2.31 0.42
N MET A 471 23.98 -2.60 1.58
CA MET A 471 25.34 -2.15 1.92
C MET A 471 26.37 -3.24 1.63
N LYS A 472 26.17 -4.47 2.15
CA LYS A 472 27.14 -5.58 2.10
C LYS A 472 26.75 -6.68 1.11
N GLU A 473 25.53 -7.18 1.23
CA GLU A 473 25.02 -8.28 0.42
C GLU A 473 23.64 -7.99 -0.15
N LEU A 474 23.42 -8.46 -1.37
CA LEU A 474 22.14 -8.39 -2.07
C LEU A 474 21.77 -9.79 -2.59
N THR A 475 20.58 -10.24 -2.24
CA THR A 475 19.96 -11.46 -2.76
C THR A 475 18.71 -11.09 -3.57
N LEU A 476 18.60 -11.61 -4.78
CA LEU A 476 17.46 -11.47 -5.67
C LEU A 476 16.74 -12.83 -5.75
N THR A 477 15.44 -12.84 -5.50
CA THR A 477 14.61 -14.05 -5.52
C THR A 477 13.33 -13.89 -6.31
#